data_35b17985aaff7b60482119503f7df773
#
_entry.id   35b17985aaff7b60482119503f7df773
#
_cell.length_a   1.000
_cell.length_b   1.000
_cell.length_c   1.000
_cell.angle_alpha   90.00
_cell.angle_beta   90.00
_cell.angle_gamma   90.00
#
_symmetry.space_group_name_H-M   'P 1'
#
loop_
_entity.id
_entity.type
_entity.pdbx_description
1 polymer ?
#
loop_
_entity_poly.entity_id
_entity_poly.type
_entity_poly.pdbx_seq_one_letter_code
_entity_poly.pdbx_strand_id
1 'polypeptide(L)'
;MGYNGSGVEVRSASAIDIALWDLAGQRQGVPVYQALGGGARSSVPVYNTCAGYAFNTTGQRRDITGDDQSAGPYDDQVAFMRDAGALATSLVDEGYKAMKIWPFDIYAPASAGHMISLPDLEKGLQPFRQIREAVGNRIEVMCELHSLFGAHSALRICQALEEFGVFWVED
;
A
#
# COMPACT_ATOMS: atom_id res chain seq x y z
N MET A 1 -16.93 -5.21 -26.43
CA MET A 1 -16.37 -4.94 -25.11
C MET A 1 -16.94 -3.63 -24.61
N GLY A 2 -17.49 -3.61 -23.40
CA GLY A 2 -18.03 -2.38 -22.79
C GLY A 2 -16.92 -1.37 -22.53
N TYR A 3 -17.24 -0.10 -22.69
CA TYR A 3 -16.29 1.01 -22.51
C TYR A 3 -15.94 1.32 -21.04
N ASN A 4 -16.39 0.50 -20.09
CA ASN A 4 -16.10 0.69 -18.68
C ASN A 4 -14.78 0.00 -18.30
N GLY A 5 -13.78 0.77 -17.95
CA GLY A 5 -12.44 0.30 -17.59
C GLY A 5 -12.33 -0.44 -16.24
N SER A 6 -13.44 -0.97 -15.72
CA SER A 6 -13.46 -1.65 -14.41
C SER A 6 -14.36 -2.89 -14.44
N GLY A 7 -14.18 -3.78 -13.48
CA GLY A 7 -15.02 -4.96 -13.30
C GLY A 7 -14.36 -6.27 -13.72
N VAL A 8 -15.11 -7.35 -13.61
CA VAL A 8 -14.63 -8.73 -13.83
C VAL A 8 -14.20 -8.93 -15.30
N GLU A 9 -14.95 -8.34 -16.24
CA GLU A 9 -14.68 -8.45 -17.67
C GLU A 9 -13.32 -7.88 -18.05
N VAL A 10 -12.98 -6.72 -17.50
CA VAL A 10 -11.68 -6.08 -17.76
C VAL A 10 -10.55 -6.85 -17.10
N ARG A 11 -10.74 -7.33 -15.88
CA ARG A 11 -9.75 -8.19 -15.19
C ARG A 11 -9.51 -9.49 -15.95
N SER A 12 -10.57 -10.11 -16.48
CA SER A 12 -10.44 -11.32 -17.30
C SER A 12 -9.72 -11.05 -18.62
N ALA A 13 -10.07 -9.96 -19.30
CA ALA A 13 -9.39 -9.54 -20.52
C ALA A 13 -7.91 -9.25 -20.26
N SER A 14 -7.59 -8.56 -19.15
CA SER A 14 -6.22 -8.28 -18.75
C SER A 14 -5.41 -9.55 -18.46
N ALA A 15 -6.00 -10.53 -17.80
CA ALA A 15 -5.32 -11.81 -17.54
C ALA A 15 -4.97 -12.55 -18.83
N ILE A 16 -5.89 -12.55 -19.83
CA ILE A 16 -5.63 -13.14 -21.14
C ILE A 16 -4.57 -12.35 -21.90
N ASP A 17 -4.62 -11.04 -21.88
CA ASP A 17 -3.63 -10.17 -22.54
C ASP A 17 -2.22 -10.42 -21.99
N ILE A 18 -2.07 -10.48 -20.66
CA ILE A 18 -0.80 -10.81 -20.02
C ILE A 18 -0.28 -12.18 -20.47
N ALA A 19 -1.15 -13.18 -20.50
CA ALA A 19 -0.79 -14.54 -20.96
C ALA A 19 -0.37 -14.57 -22.43
N LEU A 20 -1.00 -13.78 -23.30
CA LEU A 20 -0.62 -13.68 -24.71
C LEU A 20 0.73 -13.00 -24.90
N TRP A 21 1.03 -11.96 -24.14
CA TRP A 21 2.34 -11.32 -24.15
C TRP A 21 3.45 -12.27 -23.65
N ASP A 22 3.18 -13.03 -22.59
CA ASP A 22 4.12 -14.02 -22.08
C ASP A 22 4.39 -15.12 -23.13
N LEU A 23 3.33 -15.68 -23.74
CA LEU A 23 3.45 -16.67 -24.80
C LEU A 23 4.21 -16.13 -26.01
N ALA A 24 3.95 -14.89 -26.42
CA ALA A 24 4.67 -14.27 -27.54
C ALA A 24 6.15 -14.09 -27.22
N GLY A 25 6.50 -13.65 -26.01
CA GLY A 25 7.87 -13.54 -25.54
C GLY A 25 8.60 -14.89 -25.53
N GLN A 26 7.96 -15.94 -24.99
CA GLN A 26 8.51 -17.30 -24.98
C GLN A 26 8.77 -17.83 -26.39
N ARG A 27 7.84 -17.64 -27.32
CA ARG A 27 8.03 -18.08 -28.73
C ARG A 27 9.15 -17.34 -29.44
N GLN A 28 9.38 -16.08 -29.08
CA GLN A 28 10.46 -15.27 -29.67
C GLN A 28 11.80 -15.43 -28.94
N GLY A 29 11.82 -16.10 -27.78
CA GLY A 29 13.00 -16.23 -26.92
C GLY A 29 13.44 -14.93 -26.29
N VAL A 30 12.49 -13.99 -26.04
CA VAL A 30 12.76 -12.70 -25.43
C VAL A 30 11.84 -12.47 -24.21
N PRO A 31 12.30 -11.75 -23.20
CA PRO A 31 11.43 -11.37 -22.08
C PRO A 31 10.36 -10.37 -22.54
N VAL A 32 9.22 -10.35 -21.84
CA VAL A 32 8.06 -9.50 -22.18
C VAL A 32 8.43 -8.03 -22.33
N TYR A 33 9.30 -7.49 -21.46
CA TYR A 33 9.72 -6.10 -21.58
C TYR A 33 10.39 -5.78 -22.92
N GLN A 34 11.12 -6.74 -23.50
CA GLN A 34 11.72 -6.59 -24.83
C GLN A 34 10.66 -6.63 -25.93
N ALA A 35 9.67 -7.53 -25.81
CA ALA A 35 8.55 -7.59 -26.73
C ALA A 35 7.72 -6.30 -26.73
N LEU A 36 7.65 -5.62 -25.60
CA LEU A 36 6.96 -4.33 -25.41
C LEU A 36 7.77 -3.09 -25.85
N GLY A 37 8.94 -3.26 -26.44
CA GLY A 37 9.73 -2.14 -26.97
C GLY A 37 11.13 -2.00 -26.37
N GLY A 38 11.49 -2.86 -25.44
CA GLY A 38 12.86 -2.96 -24.92
C GLY A 38 13.16 -2.12 -23.68
N GLY A 39 14.35 -2.35 -23.13
CA GLY A 39 14.80 -1.81 -21.87
C GLY A 39 15.21 -0.34 -21.92
N ALA A 40 14.30 0.55 -21.56
CA ALA A 40 14.64 1.96 -21.28
C ALA A 40 15.45 2.11 -19.98
N ARG A 41 15.32 1.16 -19.03
CA ARG A 41 15.99 1.17 -17.72
C ARG A 41 16.52 -0.22 -17.39
N SER A 42 17.67 -0.26 -16.70
CA SER A 42 18.26 -1.51 -16.17
C SER A 42 17.70 -1.87 -14.79
N SER A 43 17.07 -0.91 -14.10
CA SER A 43 16.48 -1.10 -12.77
C SER A 43 15.25 -0.20 -12.60
N VAL A 44 14.33 -0.62 -11.74
CA VAL A 44 13.14 0.13 -11.34
C VAL A 44 13.12 0.27 -9.84
N PRO A 45 12.95 1.49 -9.29
CA PRO A 45 12.72 1.67 -7.86
C PRO A 45 11.45 0.93 -7.42
N VAL A 46 11.51 0.32 -6.26
CA VAL A 46 10.37 -0.39 -5.64
C VAL A 46 10.15 0.09 -4.22
N TYR A 47 8.93 -0.06 -3.74
CA TYR A 47 8.59 0.11 -2.33
C TYR A 47 7.98 -1.16 -1.75
N ASN A 48 8.06 -1.32 -0.44
CA ASN A 48 7.29 -2.35 0.26
C ASN A 48 5.90 -1.80 0.54
N THR A 49 4.85 -2.50 0.07
CA THR A 49 3.46 -2.12 0.33
C THR A 49 2.97 -2.50 1.73
N CYS A 50 3.82 -3.10 2.55
CA CYS A 50 3.55 -3.48 3.94
C CYS A 50 2.23 -4.26 4.12
N ALA A 51 1.94 -5.17 3.18
CA ALA A 51 0.72 -5.96 3.21
C ALA A 51 0.77 -7.02 4.32
N GLY A 52 -0.41 -7.35 4.84
CA GLY A 52 -0.57 -8.41 5.82
C GLY A 52 -1.14 -9.68 5.21
N TYR A 53 -0.79 -10.82 5.79
CA TYR A 53 -1.32 -12.13 5.41
C TYR A 53 -2.85 -12.18 5.54
N ALA A 54 -3.38 -11.62 6.63
CA ALA A 54 -4.82 -11.61 6.89
C ALA A 54 -5.61 -10.76 5.86
N PHE A 55 -5.00 -9.72 5.28
CA PHE A 55 -5.63 -8.91 4.26
C PHE A 55 -5.93 -9.70 2.98
N ASN A 56 -5.02 -10.59 2.58
CA ASN A 56 -5.12 -11.32 1.32
C ASN A 56 -5.94 -12.61 1.42
N THR A 57 -6.10 -13.20 2.60
CA THR A 57 -6.63 -14.56 2.73
C THR A 57 -8.11 -14.64 3.08
N THR A 58 -8.70 -13.62 3.67
CA THR A 58 -10.06 -13.74 4.22
C THR A 58 -11.09 -12.82 3.60
N GLY A 59 -10.70 -11.77 2.87
CA GLY A 59 -11.62 -10.73 2.40
C GLY A 59 -12.42 -10.06 3.54
N GLN A 60 -12.22 -10.51 4.77
CA GLN A 60 -12.77 -9.92 5.98
C GLN A 60 -11.67 -9.11 6.63
N ARG A 61 -11.97 -7.86 6.92
CA ARG A 61 -11.11 -7.01 7.75
C ARG A 61 -11.04 -7.62 9.13
N ARG A 62 -10.00 -8.41 9.40
CA ARG A 62 -9.68 -8.80 10.77
C ARG A 62 -9.26 -7.57 11.55
N ASP A 63 -9.47 -7.64 12.85
CA ASP A 63 -8.93 -6.66 13.78
C ASP A 63 -7.40 -6.67 13.67
N ILE A 64 -6.88 -5.67 12.98
CA ILE A 64 -5.43 -5.46 12.80
C ILE A 64 -4.82 -4.67 13.97
N THR A 65 -5.61 -4.36 15.00
CA THR A 65 -5.16 -3.54 16.15
C THR A 65 -4.12 -4.23 17.03
N GLY A 66 -3.81 -5.48 16.73
CA GLY A 66 -2.58 -6.04 17.25
C GLY A 66 -2.71 -7.09 18.34
N ASP A 67 -3.91 -7.45 18.77
CA ASP A 67 -4.09 -8.52 19.78
C ASP A 67 -4.12 -9.92 19.17
N ASP A 68 -4.32 -10.03 17.85
CA ASP A 68 -4.30 -11.32 17.16
C ASP A 68 -2.86 -11.80 16.93
N GLN A 69 -2.39 -12.65 17.82
CA GLN A 69 -1.09 -13.33 17.72
C GLN A 69 -1.02 -14.36 16.56
N SER A 70 -2.11 -14.58 15.84
CA SER A 70 -2.17 -15.52 14.73
C SER A 70 -1.57 -14.98 13.42
N ALA A 71 -1.29 -13.68 13.35
CA ALA A 71 -0.49 -13.12 12.28
C ALA A 71 0.94 -13.66 12.39
N GLY A 72 1.43 -14.30 11.34
CA GLY A 72 2.78 -14.84 11.31
C GLY A 72 3.86 -13.75 11.45
N PRO A 73 5.14 -14.13 11.60
CA PRO A 73 6.23 -13.20 11.85
C PRO A 73 6.50 -12.18 10.72
N TYR A 74 5.83 -12.32 9.59
CA TYR A 74 6.01 -11.49 8.39
C TYR A 74 4.76 -10.70 8.01
N ASP A 75 3.92 -10.34 8.98
CA ASP A 75 2.76 -9.51 8.74
C ASP A 75 3.10 -8.03 8.95
N ASP A 76 3.52 -7.37 7.88
CA ASP A 76 3.90 -5.97 7.92
C ASP A 76 2.72 -5.05 8.26
N GLN A 77 1.48 -5.47 7.96
CA GLN A 77 0.29 -4.72 8.33
C GLN A 77 0.11 -4.68 9.85
N VAL A 78 0.28 -5.80 10.52
CA VAL A 78 0.28 -5.84 11.99
C VAL A 78 1.48 -5.07 12.54
N ALA A 79 2.65 -5.20 11.92
CA ALA A 79 3.86 -4.52 12.34
C ALA A 79 3.70 -2.99 12.32
N PHE A 80 3.19 -2.37 11.24
CA PHE A 80 3.04 -0.92 11.21
C PHE A 80 1.95 -0.40 12.17
N MET A 81 0.97 -1.22 12.53
CA MET A 81 -0.04 -0.82 13.54
C MET A 81 0.49 -0.92 14.97
N ARG A 82 1.48 -1.78 15.23
CA ARG A 82 2.07 -1.98 16.56
C ARG A 82 3.29 -1.10 16.81
N ASP A 83 4.26 -1.17 15.90
CA ASP A 83 5.54 -0.48 15.97
C ASP A 83 6.07 -0.21 14.56
N ALA A 84 5.55 0.85 13.96
CA ALA A 84 5.95 1.25 12.61
C ALA A 84 7.42 1.68 12.53
N GLY A 85 7.99 2.15 13.65
CA GLY A 85 9.40 2.51 13.72
C GLY A 85 10.32 1.30 13.58
N ALA A 86 10.01 0.20 14.29
CA ALA A 86 10.76 -1.05 14.16
C ALA A 86 10.66 -1.64 12.75
N LEU A 87 9.46 -1.64 12.16
CA LEU A 87 9.27 -2.08 10.78
C LEU A 87 10.09 -1.23 9.80
N ALA A 88 10.03 0.10 9.91
CA ALA A 88 10.79 0.98 9.03
C ALA A 88 12.31 0.77 9.17
N THR A 89 12.80 0.51 10.39
CA THR A 89 14.19 0.19 10.63
C THR A 89 14.60 -1.10 9.92
N SER A 90 13.81 -2.17 10.06
CA SER A 90 14.04 -3.44 9.37
C SER A 90 14.08 -3.27 7.85
N LEU A 91 13.12 -2.55 7.27
CA LEU A 91 13.08 -2.30 5.83
C LEU A 91 14.28 -1.49 5.33
N VAL A 92 14.74 -0.50 6.10
CA VAL A 92 15.96 0.25 5.76
C VAL A 92 17.19 -0.66 5.78
N ASP A 93 17.29 -1.53 6.77
CA ASP A 93 18.41 -2.48 6.90
C ASP A 93 18.40 -3.54 5.78
N GLU A 94 17.24 -3.93 5.30
CA GLU A 94 17.05 -4.78 4.11
C GLU A 94 17.35 -4.04 2.79
N GLY A 95 17.48 -2.72 2.81
CA GLY A 95 17.81 -1.91 1.66
C GLY A 95 16.64 -1.24 0.94
N TYR A 96 15.42 -1.38 1.45
CA TYR A 96 14.26 -0.65 0.91
C TYR A 96 14.45 0.86 1.06
N LYS A 97 13.99 1.59 0.05
CA LYS A 97 14.04 3.05 0.03
C LYS A 97 12.67 3.70 0.19
N ALA A 98 11.61 2.88 0.14
CA ALA A 98 10.25 3.36 0.27
C ALA A 98 9.32 2.28 0.84
N MET A 99 8.29 2.72 1.58
CA MET A 99 7.25 1.89 2.17
C MET A 99 5.89 2.57 2.07
N LYS A 100 4.80 1.79 1.94
CA LYS A 100 3.43 2.29 1.94
C LYS A 100 2.62 1.62 3.04
N ILE A 101 1.92 2.42 3.86
CA ILE A 101 1.09 1.96 4.98
C ILE A 101 -0.31 2.56 4.89
N TRP A 102 -1.30 1.94 5.56
CA TRP A 102 -2.71 2.37 5.54
C TRP A 102 -3.38 2.34 6.92
N PRO A 103 -2.86 3.09 7.88
CA PRO A 103 -3.35 3.03 9.26
C PRO A 103 -4.73 3.65 9.46
N PHE A 104 -5.25 4.38 8.48
CA PHE A 104 -6.54 5.07 8.58
C PHE A 104 -7.75 4.17 8.28
N ASP A 105 -7.57 3.07 7.58
CA ASP A 105 -8.64 2.19 7.09
C ASP A 105 -9.63 1.76 8.17
N ILE A 106 -9.12 1.46 9.37
CA ILE A 106 -9.93 0.99 10.51
C ILE A 106 -10.94 2.03 11.00
N TYR A 107 -10.74 3.30 10.68
CA TYR A 107 -11.60 4.41 11.11
C TYR A 107 -12.69 4.76 10.09
N ALA A 108 -12.55 4.31 8.84
CA ALA A 108 -13.52 4.61 7.79
C ALA A 108 -14.92 4.03 8.06
N PRO A 109 -15.09 2.77 8.56
CA PRO A 109 -16.42 2.17 8.74
C PRO A 109 -17.33 2.94 9.68
N ALA A 110 -16.81 3.62 10.70
CA ALA A 110 -17.62 4.34 11.69
C ALA A 110 -18.52 5.42 11.08
N SER A 111 -18.11 5.98 9.92
CA SER A 111 -18.87 7.04 9.23
C SER A 111 -19.07 6.74 7.75
N ALA A 112 -18.82 5.50 7.32
CA ALA A 112 -18.71 5.15 5.88
C ALA A 112 -17.78 6.11 5.11
N GLY A 113 -16.70 6.55 5.76
CA GLY A 113 -15.69 7.45 5.19
C GLY A 113 -16.08 8.93 5.09
N HIS A 114 -17.28 9.29 5.52
CA HIS A 114 -17.73 10.70 5.45
C HIS A 114 -17.02 11.61 6.43
N MET A 115 -16.52 11.06 7.52
CA MET A 115 -15.88 11.85 8.58
C MET A 115 -14.78 11.02 9.25
N ILE A 116 -13.68 11.70 9.63
CA ILE A 116 -12.70 11.18 10.57
C ILE A 116 -12.65 12.11 11.80
N SER A 117 -12.79 11.53 13.00
CA SER A 117 -12.71 12.29 14.25
C SER A 117 -11.27 12.78 14.52
N LEU A 118 -11.11 13.82 15.32
CA LEU A 118 -9.76 14.27 15.72
C LEU A 118 -8.97 13.18 16.44
N PRO A 119 -9.56 12.43 17.40
CA PRO A 119 -8.86 11.35 18.06
C PRO A 119 -8.42 10.21 17.09
N ASP A 120 -9.25 9.87 16.10
CA ASP A 120 -8.93 8.83 15.14
C ASP A 120 -7.89 9.29 14.13
N LEU A 121 -7.95 10.55 13.72
CA LEU A 121 -6.91 11.18 12.90
C LEU A 121 -5.55 11.09 13.62
N GLU A 122 -5.48 11.50 14.88
CA GLU A 122 -4.25 11.46 15.67
C GLU A 122 -3.71 10.03 15.83
N LYS A 123 -4.58 9.04 16.07
CA LYS A 123 -4.16 7.64 16.11
C LYS A 123 -3.63 7.15 14.77
N GLY A 124 -4.27 7.54 13.66
CA GLY A 124 -3.81 7.18 12.31
C GLY A 124 -2.48 7.82 11.95
N LEU A 125 -2.12 8.97 12.55
CA LEU A 125 -0.83 9.63 12.35
C LEU A 125 0.32 9.01 13.17
N GLN A 126 0.02 8.24 14.23
CA GLN A 126 1.05 7.66 15.09
C GLN A 126 2.08 6.81 14.35
N PRO A 127 1.71 5.90 13.41
CA PRO A 127 2.69 5.14 12.65
C PRO A 127 3.67 6.03 11.87
N PHE A 128 3.21 7.11 11.26
CA PHE A 128 4.08 8.05 10.54
C PHE A 128 5.07 8.75 11.47
N ARG A 129 4.61 9.16 12.65
CA ARG A 129 5.48 9.74 13.70
C ARG A 129 6.56 8.75 14.13
N GLN A 130 6.18 7.50 14.43
CA GLN A 130 7.12 6.45 14.82
C GLN A 130 8.16 6.18 13.73
N ILE A 131 7.77 6.14 12.45
CA ILE A 131 8.69 5.98 11.33
C ILE A 131 9.70 7.13 11.30
N ARG A 132 9.22 8.38 11.36
CA ARG A 132 10.10 9.56 11.31
C ARG A 132 11.02 9.67 12.52
N GLU A 133 10.56 9.29 13.69
CA GLU A 133 11.39 9.22 14.91
C GLU A 133 12.49 8.15 14.81
N ALA A 134 12.17 6.98 14.26
CA ALA A 134 13.10 5.86 14.18
C ALA A 134 14.13 6.00 13.06
N VAL A 135 13.71 6.42 11.87
CA VAL A 135 14.56 6.39 10.67
C VAL A 135 14.73 7.74 9.98
N GLY A 136 14.01 8.78 10.43
CA GLY A 136 14.06 10.11 9.79
C GLY A 136 13.63 10.03 8.32
N ASN A 137 14.44 10.61 7.44
CA ASN A 137 14.18 10.64 5.99
C ASN A 137 14.97 9.55 5.22
N ARG A 138 15.40 8.49 5.89
CA ARG A 138 16.13 7.38 5.23
C ARG A 138 15.22 6.51 4.36
N ILE A 139 13.91 6.59 4.54
CA ILE A 139 12.89 5.89 3.77
C ILE A 139 11.78 6.85 3.35
N GLU A 140 11.34 6.78 2.10
CA GLU A 140 10.14 7.47 1.64
C GLU A 140 8.91 6.74 2.19
N VAL A 141 7.91 7.50 2.60
CA VAL A 141 6.67 6.93 3.15
C VAL A 141 5.49 7.36 2.30
N MET A 142 4.63 6.41 1.95
CA MET A 142 3.39 6.63 1.25
C MET A 142 2.21 6.20 2.12
N CYS A 143 1.05 6.80 1.88
CA CYS A 143 -0.19 6.46 2.54
C CYS A 143 -1.22 5.96 1.53
N GLU A 144 -1.88 4.87 1.87
CA GLU A 144 -3.01 4.32 1.11
C GLU A 144 -4.30 4.58 1.89
N LEU A 145 -5.38 4.95 1.20
CA LEU A 145 -6.72 5.16 1.78
C LEU A 145 -7.78 4.20 1.22
N HIS A 146 -7.44 3.40 0.21
CA HIS A 146 -8.30 2.36 -0.40
C HIS A 146 -9.68 2.86 -0.86
N SER A 147 -9.80 4.10 -1.32
CA SER A 147 -11.08 4.75 -1.68
C SER A 147 -12.13 4.71 -0.55
N LEU A 148 -11.70 4.61 0.70
CA LEU A 148 -12.61 4.45 1.85
C LEU A 148 -13.12 5.77 2.39
N PHE A 149 -12.47 6.88 2.03
CA PHE A 149 -12.79 8.21 2.56
C PHE A 149 -13.35 9.11 1.48
N GLY A 150 -14.41 9.83 1.81
CA GLY A 150 -14.90 10.91 0.97
C GLY A 150 -13.89 12.07 0.91
N ALA A 151 -13.98 12.90 -0.14
CA ALA A 151 -13.00 13.95 -0.46
C ALA A 151 -12.65 14.87 0.72
N HIS A 152 -13.61 15.24 1.57
CA HIS A 152 -13.35 16.11 2.72
C HIS A 152 -12.49 15.43 3.79
N SER A 153 -12.77 14.15 4.08
CA SER A 153 -12.00 13.37 5.04
C SER A 153 -10.60 13.07 4.52
N ALA A 154 -10.51 12.68 3.25
CA ALA A 154 -9.23 12.46 2.57
C ALA A 154 -8.35 13.72 2.56
N LEU A 155 -8.92 14.88 2.21
CA LEU A 155 -8.19 16.15 2.25
C LEU A 155 -7.67 16.47 3.66
N ARG A 156 -8.49 16.23 4.70
CA ARG A 156 -8.08 16.43 6.08
C ARG A 156 -6.91 15.54 6.49
N ILE A 157 -6.95 14.26 6.08
CA ILE A 157 -5.85 13.31 6.29
C ILE A 157 -4.60 13.79 5.55
N CYS A 158 -4.72 14.15 4.26
CA CYS A 158 -3.60 14.65 3.46
C CYS A 158 -2.92 15.86 4.10
N GLN A 159 -3.71 16.85 4.57
CA GLN A 159 -3.17 18.02 5.25
C GLN A 159 -2.41 17.66 6.53
N ALA A 160 -2.93 16.70 7.31
CA ALA A 160 -2.25 16.25 8.53
C ALA A 160 -0.97 15.44 8.24
N LEU A 161 -0.88 14.80 7.08
CA LEU A 161 0.29 14.04 6.65
C LEU A 161 1.44 14.92 6.14
N GLU A 162 1.19 16.20 5.83
CA GLU A 162 2.22 17.13 5.32
C GLU A 162 3.42 17.24 6.28
N GLU A 163 3.17 17.25 7.60
CA GLU A 163 4.23 17.36 8.61
C GLU A 163 5.24 16.19 8.57
N PHE A 164 4.82 15.02 8.05
CA PHE A 164 5.65 13.82 7.95
C PHE A 164 6.35 13.69 6.59
N GLY A 165 6.13 14.61 5.65
CA GLY A 165 6.73 14.56 4.32
C GLY A 165 6.35 13.28 3.58
N VAL A 166 5.08 12.92 3.56
CA VAL A 166 4.57 11.74 2.84
C VAL A 166 4.70 11.97 1.34
N PHE A 167 5.27 11.00 0.62
CA PHE A 167 5.61 11.14 -0.79
C PHE A 167 4.37 11.18 -1.70
N TRP A 168 3.37 10.35 -1.43
CA TRP A 168 2.02 10.46 -2.00
C TRP A 168 0.97 9.87 -1.07
N VAL A 169 -0.27 10.24 -1.31
CA VAL A 169 -1.47 9.56 -0.79
C VAL A 169 -2.20 8.94 -1.96
N GLU A 170 -2.55 7.66 -1.86
CA GLU A 170 -3.22 6.86 -2.88
C GLU A 170 -4.70 6.70 -2.53
N ASP A 171 -5.60 6.90 -3.57
CA ASP A 171 -7.07 6.79 -3.51
C ASP A 171 -7.79 7.81 -2.61
#